data_e25afdff204a7fc509f467e05a99e35c
#
_entry.id   e25afdff204a7fc509f467e05a99e35c
#
_cell.length_a   1.000
_cell.length_b   1.000
_cell.length_c   1.000
_cell.angle_alpha   90.00
_cell.angle_beta   90.00
_cell.angle_gamma   90.00
#
_symmetry.space_group_name_H-M   'P 1'
#
loop_
_entity.id
_entity.type
_entity.pdbx_description
1 polymer ?
#
loop_
_entity_poly.entity_id
_entity_poly.type
_entity_poly.pdbx_seq_one_letter_code
_entity_poly.pdbx_strand_id
1 'polypeptide(L)'
;FKQKTAYEIRLSLVGSEMCIRDRAKNLRRLRAERDLTLDQLSEASGVSRAMLNQIETGKSVPTIATLWKVAAGLHLPFQQLIAVEAAPTSVVMRRSEAKVLANAEGTFSSRALFPFDGGPRTTEFYELVLAPGGAEHAEAHARGTAERLVVVSGRVIIEIAGERHELGERDAIGFQADVPHAYINADRAREALMYLVMTYADPVR
;
A
#
# COMPACT_ATOMS: atom_id res chain seq x y z
N PHE A 1 -12.00 2.60 30.78
CA PHE A 1 -10.62 2.14 30.49
C PHE A 1 -10.69 0.72 29.92
N LYS A 2 -10.60 0.54 28.58
CA LYS A 2 -10.43 -0.79 27.95
C LYS A 2 -8.95 -1.15 28.05
N GLN A 3 -8.62 -2.21 28.79
CA GLN A 3 -7.30 -2.80 28.80
C GLN A 3 -6.99 -3.37 27.39
N LYS A 4 -5.93 -2.89 26.76
CA LYS A 4 -5.40 -3.47 25.53
C LYS A 4 -4.86 -4.87 25.82
N THR A 5 -5.20 -5.85 24.98
CA THR A 5 -4.74 -7.23 25.16
C THR A 5 -3.23 -7.32 24.94
N ALA A 6 -2.58 -8.30 25.58
CA ALA A 6 -1.12 -8.54 25.47
C ALA A 6 -0.63 -8.70 24.01
N TYR A 7 -1.52 -9.06 23.09
CA TYR A 7 -1.28 -9.17 21.64
C TYR A 7 -1.16 -7.79 20.98
N GLU A 8 -2.04 -6.83 21.33
CA GLU A 8 -1.99 -5.46 20.79
C GLU A 8 -0.76 -4.69 21.30
N ILE A 9 -0.30 -4.99 22.53
CA ILE A 9 0.93 -4.42 23.11
C ILE A 9 2.18 -4.98 22.40
N ARG A 10 2.22 -6.28 22.04
CA ARG A 10 3.33 -6.88 21.29
C ARG A 10 3.41 -6.36 19.84
N LEU A 11 2.29 -6.17 19.15
CA LEU A 11 2.29 -5.57 17.80
C LEU A 11 2.78 -4.11 17.84
N SER A 12 2.44 -3.36 18.89
CA SER A 12 2.89 -1.96 19.02
C SER A 12 4.39 -1.85 19.38
N LEU A 13 4.96 -2.84 20.07
CA LEU A 13 6.38 -2.87 20.48
C LEU A 13 7.30 -3.34 19.35
N VAL A 14 6.90 -4.36 18.57
CA VAL A 14 7.66 -4.84 17.40
C VAL A 14 7.66 -3.81 16.26
N GLY A 15 6.55 -3.09 16.06
CA GLY A 15 6.48 -1.97 15.13
C GLY A 15 7.29 -0.74 15.54
N SER A 16 7.48 -0.50 16.86
CA SER A 16 8.16 0.69 17.36
C SER A 16 9.69 0.62 17.24
N GLU A 17 10.32 -0.52 17.52
CA GLU A 17 11.79 -0.65 17.46
C GLU A 17 12.30 -0.65 16.01
N MET A 18 11.60 -1.29 15.09
CA MET A 18 11.92 -1.26 13.65
C MET A 18 11.75 0.16 13.08
N CYS A 19 10.68 0.85 13.42
CA CYS A 19 10.45 2.25 13.04
C CYS A 19 11.49 3.24 13.63
N ILE A 20 12.07 3.00 14.78
CA ILE A 20 13.06 3.89 15.41
C ILE A 20 14.39 3.84 14.65
N ARG A 21 14.88 2.65 14.35
CA ARG A 21 16.13 2.46 13.59
C ARG A 21 16.03 3.00 12.17
N ASP A 22 14.89 2.82 11.52
CA ASP A 22 14.67 3.29 10.16
C ASP A 22 14.59 4.83 10.10
N ARG A 23 13.92 5.46 11.06
CA ARG A 23 13.90 6.93 11.18
C ARG A 23 15.28 7.52 11.47
N ALA A 24 16.08 6.87 12.31
CA ALA A 24 17.45 7.27 12.62
C ALA A 24 18.32 7.28 11.36
N LYS A 25 18.30 6.19 10.59
CA LYS A 25 19.02 6.06 9.32
C LYS A 25 18.55 7.08 8.29
N ASN A 26 17.20 7.26 8.18
CA ASN A 26 16.60 8.16 7.22
C ASN A 26 16.99 9.64 7.51
N LEU A 27 16.92 10.07 8.78
CA LEU A 27 17.36 11.42 9.16
C LEU A 27 18.83 11.66 8.80
N ARG A 28 19.71 10.72 9.16
CA ARG A 28 21.14 10.80 8.84
C ARG A 28 21.40 10.89 7.33
N ARG A 29 20.69 10.07 6.53
CA ARG A 29 20.79 10.08 5.08
C ARG A 29 20.32 11.42 4.50
N LEU A 30 19.14 11.90 4.88
CA LEU A 30 18.54 13.14 4.37
C LEU A 30 19.38 14.38 4.73
N ARG A 31 20.03 14.38 5.90
CA ARG A 31 20.99 15.41 6.28
C ARG A 31 22.26 15.34 5.42
N ALA A 32 22.82 14.13 5.24
CA ALA A 32 24.04 13.94 4.45
C ALA A 32 23.84 14.28 2.96
N GLU A 33 22.68 13.95 2.38
CA GLU A 33 22.31 14.33 1.00
C GLU A 33 22.25 15.85 0.77
N ARG A 34 22.20 16.63 1.85
CA ARG A 34 22.21 18.10 1.83
C ARG A 34 23.53 18.70 2.28
N ASP A 35 24.55 17.85 2.50
CA ASP A 35 25.86 18.24 2.99
C ASP A 35 25.81 19.04 4.31
N LEU A 36 24.76 18.84 5.12
CA LEU A 36 24.61 19.54 6.40
C LEU A 36 25.34 18.81 7.52
N THR A 37 26.07 19.58 8.34
CA THR A 37 26.58 19.09 9.65
C THR A 37 25.44 19.05 10.68
N LEU A 38 25.65 18.35 11.79
CA LEU A 38 24.68 18.36 12.91
C LEU A 38 24.51 19.77 13.50
N ASP A 39 25.56 20.57 13.48
CA ASP A 39 25.51 21.96 13.97
C ASP A 39 24.63 22.84 13.07
N GLN A 40 24.81 22.75 11.75
CA GLN A 40 23.97 23.46 10.78
C GLN A 40 22.50 23.03 10.83
N LEU A 41 22.23 21.71 10.96
CA LEU A 41 20.88 21.26 11.13
C LEU A 41 20.28 21.69 12.48
N SER A 42 21.08 21.75 13.53
CA SER A 42 20.66 22.27 14.84
C SER A 42 20.22 23.74 14.73
N GLU A 43 21.00 24.55 14.07
CA GLU A 43 20.68 25.97 13.81
C GLU A 43 19.41 26.13 12.97
N ALA A 44 19.30 25.38 11.87
CA ALA A 44 18.16 25.46 10.95
C ALA A 44 16.85 24.93 11.55
N SER A 45 16.92 23.89 12.39
CA SER A 45 15.73 23.24 12.96
C SER A 45 15.34 23.74 14.36
N GLY A 46 16.26 24.41 15.07
CA GLY A 46 16.07 24.77 16.48
C GLY A 46 16.05 23.55 17.42
N VAL A 47 16.54 22.39 16.97
CA VAL A 47 16.70 21.16 17.78
C VAL A 47 18.17 21.03 18.15
N SER A 48 18.48 20.81 19.43
CA SER A 48 19.87 20.76 19.88
C SER A 48 20.67 19.67 19.16
N ARG A 49 21.93 19.93 18.87
CA ARG A 49 22.89 18.98 18.27
C ARG A 49 22.92 17.64 19.02
N ALA A 50 22.88 17.68 20.35
CA ALA A 50 22.86 16.46 21.19
C ALA A 50 21.61 15.61 20.93
N MET A 51 20.43 16.23 20.82
CA MET A 51 19.18 15.56 20.50
C MET A 51 19.21 14.98 19.08
N LEU A 52 19.67 15.75 18.08
CA LEU A 52 19.82 15.26 16.71
C LEU A 52 20.73 14.04 16.64
N ASN A 53 21.88 14.08 17.33
CA ASN A 53 22.78 12.91 17.40
C ASN A 53 22.15 11.70 18.09
N GLN A 54 21.37 11.90 19.16
CA GLN A 54 20.65 10.81 19.81
C GLN A 54 19.59 10.20 18.89
N ILE A 55 18.89 11.01 18.10
CA ILE A 55 17.92 10.54 17.12
C ILE A 55 18.62 9.74 16.01
N GLU A 56 19.69 10.28 15.39
CA GLU A 56 20.45 9.62 14.31
C GLU A 56 21.16 8.33 14.75
N THR A 57 21.45 8.18 16.05
CA THR A 57 22.03 6.95 16.62
C THR A 57 20.99 5.99 17.19
N GLY A 58 19.70 6.32 17.08
CA GLY A 58 18.61 5.49 17.59
C GLY A 58 18.53 5.40 19.11
N LYS A 59 19.24 6.30 19.82
CA LYS A 59 19.28 6.35 21.30
C LYS A 59 18.12 7.11 21.92
N SER A 60 17.36 7.86 21.12
CA SER A 60 16.19 8.61 21.55
C SER A 60 15.06 8.50 20.53
N VAL A 61 13.83 8.44 21.04
CA VAL A 61 12.61 8.51 20.23
C VAL A 61 12.15 9.96 20.18
N PRO A 62 12.24 10.65 19.03
CA PRO A 62 11.80 12.03 18.95
C PRO A 62 10.28 12.13 19.04
N THR A 63 9.78 13.23 19.58
CA THR A 63 8.36 13.58 19.52
C THR A 63 7.99 14.01 18.09
N ILE A 64 6.70 13.95 17.77
CA ILE A 64 6.18 14.45 16.48
C ILE A 64 6.58 15.93 16.28
N ALA A 65 6.49 16.75 17.33
CA ALA A 65 6.88 18.15 17.28
C ALA A 65 8.39 18.32 16.96
N THR A 66 9.26 17.47 17.51
CA THR A 66 10.69 17.48 17.19
C THR A 66 10.93 17.10 15.73
N LEU A 67 10.24 16.07 15.23
CA LEU A 67 10.35 15.65 13.82
C LEU A 67 9.87 16.74 12.85
N TRP A 68 8.79 17.47 13.19
CA TRP A 68 8.33 18.61 12.40
C TRP A 68 9.39 19.72 12.29
N LYS A 69 10.05 20.08 13.41
CA LYS A 69 11.14 21.05 13.42
C LYS A 69 12.31 20.62 12.54
N VAL A 70 12.68 19.34 12.64
CA VAL A 70 13.76 18.76 11.83
C VAL A 70 13.39 18.75 10.34
N ALA A 71 12.18 18.37 9.99
CA ALA A 71 11.70 18.40 8.60
C ALA A 71 11.73 19.83 8.02
N ALA A 72 11.30 20.81 8.81
CA ALA A 72 11.36 22.22 8.42
C ALA A 72 12.83 22.70 8.22
N GLY A 73 13.74 22.33 9.13
CA GLY A 73 15.18 22.68 9.03
C GLY A 73 15.86 22.00 7.83
N LEU A 74 15.36 20.87 7.38
CA LEU A 74 15.82 20.17 6.17
C LEU A 74 15.12 20.67 4.90
N HIS A 75 14.15 21.56 5.00
CA HIS A 75 13.26 21.99 3.88
C HIS A 75 12.58 20.80 3.18
N LEU A 76 12.04 19.85 3.97
CA LEU A 76 11.41 18.63 3.49
C LEU A 76 9.97 18.50 3.96
N PRO A 77 9.10 17.89 3.16
CA PRO A 77 7.83 17.38 3.67
C PRO A 77 8.06 16.41 4.84
N PHE A 78 7.27 16.55 5.90
CA PHE A 78 7.34 15.69 7.09
C PHE A 78 7.35 14.20 6.75
N GLN A 79 6.56 13.81 5.74
CA GLN A 79 6.45 12.42 5.27
C GLN A 79 7.78 11.84 4.81
N GLN A 80 8.66 12.63 4.19
CA GLN A 80 9.99 12.15 3.77
C GLN A 80 10.90 11.81 4.95
N LEU A 81 10.72 12.49 6.08
CA LEU A 81 11.50 12.20 7.29
C LEU A 81 11.07 10.90 7.97
N ILE A 82 9.79 10.56 7.91
CA ILE A 82 9.23 9.34 8.49
C ILE A 82 9.15 8.17 7.50
N ALA A 83 9.44 8.43 6.21
CA ALA A 83 9.48 7.39 5.20
C ALA A 83 10.53 6.33 5.58
N VAL A 84 10.15 5.08 5.56
CA VAL A 84 11.06 3.94 5.68
C VAL A 84 11.95 3.92 4.44
N GLU A 85 13.20 3.53 4.59
CA GLU A 85 14.30 3.49 3.59
C GLU A 85 13.83 3.36 2.14
N ALA A 86 14.52 4.04 1.20
CA ALA A 86 14.25 3.97 -0.23
C ALA A 86 13.78 2.56 -0.63
N ALA A 87 12.59 2.47 -1.22
CA ALA A 87 12.02 1.20 -1.64
C ALA A 87 13.12 0.37 -2.31
N PRO A 88 13.29 -0.90 -1.95
CA PRO A 88 14.33 -1.74 -2.56
C PRO A 88 14.17 -1.68 -4.08
N THR A 89 15.29 -1.62 -4.80
CA THR A 89 15.30 -1.55 -6.28
C THR A 89 14.50 -2.66 -6.94
N SER A 90 14.19 -3.72 -6.18
CA SER A 90 13.31 -4.81 -6.60
C SER A 90 12.55 -5.38 -5.40
N VAL A 91 11.28 -5.70 -5.60
CA VAL A 91 10.42 -6.39 -4.62
C VAL A 91 9.98 -7.71 -5.23
N VAL A 92 10.25 -8.81 -4.52
CA VAL A 92 9.72 -10.13 -4.88
C VAL A 92 8.60 -10.47 -3.92
N MET A 93 7.38 -10.58 -4.45
CA MET A 93 6.22 -11.02 -3.68
C MET A 93 5.99 -12.51 -3.92
N ARG A 94 6.25 -13.33 -2.90
CA ARG A 94 5.97 -14.76 -2.96
C ARG A 94 4.48 -15.02 -2.71
N ARG A 95 3.88 -15.95 -3.47
CA ARG A 95 2.48 -16.32 -3.29
C ARG A 95 2.14 -16.70 -1.85
N SER A 96 3.05 -17.40 -1.16
CA SER A 96 2.90 -17.82 0.24
C SER A 96 2.92 -16.70 1.27
N GLU A 97 3.42 -15.51 0.91
CA GLU A 97 3.58 -14.36 1.80
C GLU A 97 2.48 -13.31 1.61
N ALA A 98 1.77 -13.38 0.48
CA ALA A 98 0.73 -12.42 0.14
C ALA A 98 -0.57 -12.70 0.90
N LYS A 99 -1.19 -11.65 1.42
CA LYS A 99 -2.52 -11.73 2.02
C LYS A 99 -3.56 -11.91 0.93
N VAL A 100 -4.46 -12.86 1.15
CA VAL A 100 -5.63 -13.12 0.32
C VAL A 100 -6.85 -12.62 1.07
N LEU A 101 -7.65 -11.81 0.42
CA LEU A 101 -8.99 -11.43 0.87
C LEU A 101 -10.01 -12.30 0.12
N ALA A 102 -11.02 -12.76 0.81
CA ALA A 102 -12.11 -13.55 0.20
C ALA A 102 -13.46 -12.97 0.64
N ASN A 103 -14.48 -13.14 -0.21
CA ASN A 103 -15.85 -12.84 0.20
C ASN A 103 -16.37 -13.88 1.21
N ALA A 104 -17.51 -13.58 1.84
CA ALA A 104 -18.07 -14.43 2.91
C ALA A 104 -18.42 -15.86 2.43
N GLU A 105 -18.79 -16.00 1.17
CA GLU A 105 -19.16 -17.26 0.54
C GLU A 105 -17.94 -18.08 0.09
N GLY A 106 -16.75 -17.48 0.08
CA GLY A 106 -15.53 -18.14 -0.42
C GLY A 106 -15.52 -18.35 -1.94
N THR A 107 -16.42 -17.70 -2.68
CA THR A 107 -16.56 -17.85 -4.13
C THR A 107 -15.68 -16.86 -4.92
N PHE A 108 -15.15 -15.85 -4.24
CA PHE A 108 -14.21 -14.87 -4.79
C PHE A 108 -13.04 -14.67 -3.85
N SER A 109 -11.87 -14.52 -4.41
CA SER A 109 -10.70 -14.07 -3.67
C SER A 109 -9.84 -13.09 -4.45
N SER A 110 -9.25 -12.14 -3.73
CA SER A 110 -8.39 -11.10 -4.25
C SER A 110 -7.06 -11.10 -3.50
N ARG A 111 -5.97 -10.98 -4.23
CA ARG A 111 -4.62 -10.91 -3.71
C ARG A 111 -3.86 -9.73 -4.34
N ALA A 112 -3.47 -8.75 -3.53
CA ALA A 112 -2.61 -7.68 -4.00
C ALA A 112 -1.22 -8.23 -4.33
N LEU A 113 -0.72 -7.97 -5.55
CA LEU A 113 0.59 -8.43 -6.02
C LEU A 113 1.71 -7.50 -5.57
N PHE A 114 1.41 -6.22 -5.37
CA PHE A 114 2.33 -5.22 -4.84
C PHE A 114 1.62 -4.48 -3.69
N PRO A 115 1.77 -4.96 -2.44
CA PRO A 115 1.07 -4.39 -1.31
C PRO A 115 1.54 -2.97 -1.00
N PHE A 116 0.74 -2.28 -0.23
CA PHE A 116 0.96 -0.88 0.14
C PHE A 116 2.30 -0.68 0.87
N ASP A 117 3.12 0.22 0.35
CA ASP A 117 4.44 0.61 0.85
C ASP A 117 4.44 1.93 1.66
N GLY A 118 3.25 2.54 1.84
CA GLY A 118 3.07 3.79 2.59
C GLY A 118 3.16 5.07 1.73
N GLY A 119 3.46 4.96 0.44
CA GLY A 119 3.51 6.09 -0.48
C GLY A 119 2.16 6.39 -1.15
N PRO A 120 2.00 7.56 -1.80
CA PRO A 120 0.81 7.85 -2.58
C PRO A 120 0.70 6.88 -3.75
N ARG A 121 -0.48 6.28 -3.92
CA ARG A 121 -0.73 5.31 -4.99
C ARG A 121 -1.66 5.88 -6.04
N THR A 122 -1.28 5.65 -7.28
CA THR A 122 -2.14 5.86 -8.44
C THR A 122 -2.52 4.55 -9.12
N THR A 123 -1.88 3.45 -8.71
CA THR A 123 -2.06 2.14 -9.37
C THR A 123 -1.93 1.01 -8.37
N GLU A 124 -2.79 0.02 -8.47
CA GLU A 124 -2.74 -1.24 -7.75
C GLU A 124 -2.87 -2.41 -8.71
N PHE A 125 -2.26 -3.57 -8.35
CA PHE A 125 -2.26 -4.76 -9.17
C PHE A 125 -2.70 -5.96 -8.35
N TYR A 126 -3.73 -6.67 -8.85
CA TYR A 126 -4.37 -7.78 -8.16
C TYR A 126 -4.41 -9.04 -9.00
N GLU A 127 -4.33 -10.17 -8.31
CA GLU A 127 -4.79 -11.45 -8.81
C GLU A 127 -6.18 -11.70 -8.23
N LEU A 128 -7.13 -12.00 -9.11
CA LEU A 128 -8.52 -12.31 -8.75
C LEU A 128 -8.83 -13.75 -9.14
N VAL A 129 -9.46 -14.50 -8.22
CA VAL A 129 -9.91 -15.87 -8.48
C VAL A 129 -11.39 -15.96 -8.18
N LEU A 130 -12.15 -16.53 -9.12
CA LEU A 130 -13.55 -16.89 -8.95
C LEU A 130 -13.71 -18.42 -8.95
N ALA A 131 -14.30 -18.94 -7.91
CA ALA A 131 -14.69 -20.36 -7.85
C ALA A 131 -15.69 -20.70 -8.98
N PRO A 132 -15.90 -22.00 -9.28
CA PRO A 132 -16.88 -22.42 -10.28
C PRO A 132 -18.28 -21.84 -10.01
N GLY A 133 -18.83 -21.10 -10.96
CA GLY A 133 -20.12 -20.42 -10.84
C GLY A 133 -20.15 -19.27 -9.81
N GLY A 134 -19.00 -18.89 -9.26
CA GLY A 134 -18.90 -17.81 -8.30
C GLY A 134 -19.09 -16.41 -8.94
N ALA A 135 -19.45 -15.46 -8.10
CA ALA A 135 -19.58 -14.06 -8.49
C ALA A 135 -19.11 -13.14 -7.38
N GLU A 136 -18.66 -11.95 -7.77
CA GLU A 136 -18.38 -10.84 -6.87
C GLU A 136 -19.05 -9.58 -7.43
N HIS A 137 -19.79 -8.89 -6.56
CA HIS A 137 -20.47 -7.64 -6.90
C HIS A 137 -19.79 -6.49 -6.18
N ALA A 138 -19.20 -5.60 -6.97
CA ALA A 138 -18.50 -4.44 -6.46
C ALA A 138 -19.39 -3.19 -6.55
N GLU A 139 -19.44 -2.44 -5.47
CA GLU A 139 -19.99 -1.09 -5.49
C GLU A 139 -19.08 -0.15 -6.28
N ALA A 140 -19.62 1.01 -6.69
CA ALA A 140 -18.86 2.04 -7.38
C ALA A 140 -17.64 2.47 -6.56
N HIS A 141 -16.47 2.44 -7.16
CA HIS A 141 -15.24 2.97 -6.56
C HIS A 141 -15.22 4.49 -6.55
N ALA A 142 -14.16 5.08 -5.99
CA ALA A 142 -13.96 6.53 -6.03
C ALA A 142 -13.99 7.05 -7.48
N ARG A 143 -14.53 8.25 -7.64
CA ARG A 143 -14.67 8.89 -8.97
C ARG A 143 -13.35 8.93 -9.74
N GLY A 144 -13.41 8.50 -11.00
CA GLY A 144 -12.25 8.44 -11.90
C GLY A 144 -11.36 7.21 -11.68
N THR A 145 -11.79 6.24 -10.86
CA THR A 145 -11.14 4.93 -10.79
C THR A 145 -11.41 4.16 -12.08
N ALA A 146 -10.36 3.63 -12.67
CA ALA A 146 -10.45 2.77 -13.86
C ALA A 146 -9.81 1.41 -13.58
N GLU A 147 -10.41 0.38 -14.13
CA GLU A 147 -9.92 -0.99 -14.10
C GLU A 147 -9.52 -1.50 -15.47
N ARG A 148 -8.45 -2.28 -15.51
CA ARG A 148 -7.99 -3.02 -16.68
C ARG A 148 -7.74 -4.44 -16.28
N LEU A 149 -8.48 -5.37 -16.87
CA LEU A 149 -8.49 -6.78 -16.50
C LEU A 149 -8.08 -7.64 -17.67
N VAL A 150 -7.32 -8.70 -17.39
CA VAL A 150 -6.98 -9.75 -18.35
C VAL A 150 -7.39 -11.09 -17.76
N VAL A 151 -8.09 -11.92 -18.52
CA VAL A 151 -8.41 -13.30 -18.14
C VAL A 151 -7.20 -14.17 -18.41
N VAL A 152 -6.67 -14.81 -17.36
CA VAL A 152 -5.53 -15.74 -17.45
C VAL A 152 -6.01 -17.14 -17.81
N SER A 153 -7.06 -17.60 -17.11
CA SER A 153 -7.68 -18.91 -17.39
C SER A 153 -9.18 -18.86 -17.05
N GLY A 154 -9.93 -19.71 -17.71
CA GLY A 154 -11.38 -19.82 -17.54
C GLY A 154 -12.16 -18.87 -18.43
N ARG A 155 -13.42 -18.62 -18.07
CA ARG A 155 -14.35 -17.78 -18.80
C ARG A 155 -15.14 -16.92 -17.82
N VAL A 156 -15.14 -15.61 -18.02
CA VAL A 156 -15.78 -14.68 -17.11
C VAL A 156 -16.77 -13.78 -17.84
N ILE A 157 -17.78 -13.33 -17.13
CA ILE A 157 -18.67 -12.25 -17.53
C ILE A 157 -18.36 -11.06 -16.63
N ILE A 158 -18.04 -9.93 -17.25
CA ILE A 158 -17.93 -8.64 -16.56
C ILE A 158 -19.20 -7.86 -16.82
N GLU A 159 -19.91 -7.52 -15.76
CA GLU A 159 -21.14 -6.72 -15.83
C GLU A 159 -20.84 -5.31 -15.32
N ILE A 160 -21.12 -4.29 -16.14
CA ILE A 160 -20.80 -2.88 -15.86
C ILE A 160 -22.06 -2.07 -16.13
N ALA A 161 -22.61 -1.45 -15.08
CA ALA A 161 -23.85 -0.66 -15.17
C ALA A 161 -24.98 -1.41 -15.91
N GLY A 162 -25.05 -2.76 -15.77
CA GLY A 162 -26.04 -3.63 -16.39
C GLY A 162 -25.68 -4.13 -17.80
N GLU A 163 -24.59 -3.66 -18.39
CA GLU A 163 -24.07 -4.21 -19.66
C GLU A 163 -23.14 -5.40 -19.39
N ARG A 164 -23.28 -6.47 -20.17
CA ARG A 164 -22.56 -7.74 -19.97
C ARG A 164 -21.54 -7.98 -21.06
N HIS A 165 -20.29 -8.26 -20.65
CA HIS A 165 -19.18 -8.58 -21.54
C HIS A 165 -18.65 -9.98 -21.21
N GLU A 166 -18.75 -10.93 -22.15
CA GLU A 166 -18.18 -12.26 -22.00
C GLU A 166 -16.74 -12.28 -22.49
N LEU A 167 -15.83 -12.79 -21.64
CA LEU A 167 -14.39 -12.85 -21.88
C LEU A 167 -13.89 -14.29 -21.70
N GLY A 168 -13.09 -14.74 -22.64
CA GLY A 168 -12.33 -15.98 -22.59
C GLY A 168 -10.87 -15.77 -22.21
N GLU A 169 -10.10 -16.86 -22.19
CA GLU A 169 -8.66 -16.80 -21.89
C GLU A 169 -7.93 -15.84 -22.83
N ARG A 170 -7.08 -14.97 -22.25
CA ARG A 170 -6.30 -13.90 -22.89
C ARG A 170 -7.10 -12.71 -23.42
N ASP A 171 -8.42 -12.73 -23.27
CA ASP A 171 -9.20 -11.52 -23.51
C ASP A 171 -8.95 -10.49 -22.40
N ALA A 172 -9.13 -9.22 -22.77
CA ALA A 172 -8.93 -8.09 -21.86
C ALA A 172 -10.09 -7.10 -21.98
N ILE A 173 -10.39 -6.42 -20.87
CA ILE A 173 -11.35 -5.33 -20.81
C ILE A 173 -10.78 -4.17 -20.00
N GLY A 174 -11.10 -2.94 -20.39
CA GLY A 174 -10.84 -1.75 -19.58
C GLY A 174 -12.11 -0.94 -19.45
N PHE A 175 -12.43 -0.51 -18.22
CA PHE A 175 -13.66 0.23 -17.94
C PHE A 175 -13.46 1.24 -16.79
N GLN A 176 -14.39 2.20 -16.69
CA GLN A 176 -14.48 3.09 -15.53
C GLN A 176 -15.21 2.34 -14.42
N ALA A 177 -14.54 2.18 -13.29
CA ALA A 177 -15.02 1.41 -12.15
C ALA A 177 -15.70 2.28 -11.06
N ASP A 178 -15.97 3.55 -11.38
CA ASP A 178 -16.77 4.45 -10.55
C ASP A 178 -18.30 4.27 -10.77
N VAL A 179 -18.67 3.10 -11.26
CA VAL A 179 -20.05 2.60 -11.37
C VAL A 179 -20.13 1.18 -10.79
N PRO A 180 -21.31 0.71 -10.34
CA PRO A 180 -21.49 -0.67 -9.91
C PRO A 180 -21.13 -1.65 -11.02
N HIS A 181 -20.39 -2.70 -10.66
CA HIS A 181 -19.95 -3.72 -11.59
C HIS A 181 -19.82 -5.09 -10.93
N ALA A 182 -19.75 -6.15 -11.73
CA ALA A 182 -19.63 -7.51 -11.19
C ALA A 182 -18.69 -8.37 -12.04
N TYR A 183 -18.03 -9.32 -11.37
CA TYR A 183 -17.23 -10.38 -11.97
C TYR A 183 -17.95 -11.70 -11.75
N ILE A 184 -18.21 -12.43 -12.80
CA ILE A 184 -19.02 -13.67 -12.75
C ILE A 184 -18.27 -14.77 -13.49
N ASN A 185 -18.03 -15.90 -12.83
CA ASN A 185 -17.49 -17.08 -13.49
C ASN A 185 -18.62 -17.83 -14.22
N ALA A 186 -18.59 -17.83 -15.53
CA ALA A 186 -19.57 -18.50 -16.36
C ALA A 186 -19.44 -20.04 -16.33
N ASP A 187 -18.27 -20.55 -15.95
CA ASP A 187 -18.01 -22.00 -15.84
C ASP A 187 -18.39 -22.51 -14.45
N ARG A 188 -19.22 -23.55 -14.39
CA ARG A 188 -19.65 -24.19 -13.13
C ARG A 188 -18.74 -25.33 -12.69
N ALA A 189 -17.73 -25.66 -13.48
CA ALA A 189 -16.84 -26.79 -13.21
C ALA A 189 -15.41 -26.36 -12.92
N ARG A 190 -14.99 -25.19 -13.40
CA ARG A 190 -13.61 -24.70 -13.30
C ARG A 190 -13.56 -23.31 -12.71
N GLU A 191 -12.51 -23.02 -11.95
CA GLU A 191 -12.21 -21.67 -11.48
C GLU A 191 -11.79 -20.75 -12.63
N ALA A 192 -11.96 -19.47 -12.45
CA ALA A 192 -11.43 -18.46 -13.34
C ALA A 192 -10.38 -17.62 -12.62
N LEU A 193 -9.25 -17.38 -13.30
CA LEU A 193 -8.15 -16.55 -12.83
C LEU A 193 -8.02 -15.31 -13.71
N MET A 194 -7.88 -14.16 -13.07
CA MET A 194 -7.73 -12.86 -13.74
C MET A 194 -6.61 -12.06 -13.10
N TYR A 195 -5.98 -11.18 -13.89
CA TYR A 195 -5.17 -10.10 -13.36
C TYR A 195 -5.86 -8.77 -13.61
N LEU A 196 -5.86 -7.93 -12.58
CA LEU A 196 -6.51 -6.63 -12.58
C LEU A 196 -5.49 -5.54 -12.23
N VAL A 197 -5.45 -4.49 -13.04
CA VAL A 197 -4.79 -3.22 -12.71
C VAL A 197 -5.87 -2.18 -12.45
N MET A 198 -5.88 -1.65 -11.22
CA MET A 198 -6.73 -0.56 -10.81
C MET A 198 -5.93 0.74 -10.83
N THR A 199 -6.47 1.80 -11.42
CA THR A 199 -5.85 3.12 -11.46
C THR A 199 -6.80 4.18 -10.91
N TYR A 200 -6.26 5.11 -10.14
CA TYR A 200 -7.00 6.20 -9.51
C TYR A 200 -6.69 7.52 -10.20
N ALA A 201 -7.71 8.39 -10.35
CA ALA A 201 -7.50 9.74 -10.91
C ALA A 201 -6.62 10.60 -9.99
N ASP A 202 -6.83 10.49 -8.68
CA ASP A 202 -6.03 11.13 -7.65
C ASP A 202 -5.31 10.06 -6.82
N PRO A 203 -4.08 10.34 -6.33
CA PRO A 203 -3.36 9.40 -5.48
C PRO A 203 -4.16 9.08 -4.22
N VAL A 204 -4.39 7.80 -3.96
CA VAL A 204 -4.95 7.32 -2.69
C VAL A 204 -3.88 7.45 -1.61
N ARG A 205 -4.23 8.08 -0.49
CA ARG A 205 -3.35 8.35 0.66
C ARG A 205 -3.56 7.35 1.79
#